data_30f5391922dd254c1435bf457ac4a41b
#
_entry.id   30f5391922dd254c1435bf457ac4a41b
#
_cell.length_a   1.000
_cell.length_b   1.000
_cell.length_c   1.000
_cell.angle_alpha   90.00
_cell.angle_beta   90.00
_cell.angle_gamma   90.00
#
_symmetry.space_group_name_H-M   'P 1'
#
loop_
_entity.id
_entity.type
_entity.pdbx_description
1 polymer ?
#
loop_
_entity_poly.entity_id
_entity_poly.type
_entity_poly.pdbx_seq_one_letter_code
_entity_poly.pdbx_strand_id
1 'polypeptide(L)'
;MNIKNKPATFFALLIIFLMAFILYWSTTKPIEVVIQAGHEGRTSGNTGAVSKLYSEVKWNVLVADEVAKKLKSWDIDVKRVPAKVRFTRAKIAISIHFDSANTPCNSGASIGYHSMDSYDFAQRWKKLYKNYFPYQWHVDNFTKNLSNYYAYKWIRSDKFLVLELGEITCEKQSKWLNPRLKKIAHLVAYAIAKELGKDVQKPKL
;
A
#
# COMPACT_ATOMS: atom_id res chain seq x y z
N MET A 1 -13.45 32.37 -52.03
CA MET A 1 -13.04 31.19 -51.21
C MET A 1 -13.69 31.30 -49.85
N ASN A 2 -14.66 30.44 -49.55
CA ASN A 2 -15.63 30.66 -48.47
C ASN A 2 -15.08 30.19 -47.11
N ILE A 3 -14.78 31.13 -46.19
CA ILE A 3 -14.16 30.87 -44.86
C ILE A 3 -15.23 30.62 -43.75
N LYS A 4 -16.46 30.26 -44.11
CA LYS A 4 -17.58 30.21 -43.13
C LYS A 4 -17.73 28.94 -42.28
N ASN A 5 -16.94 27.88 -42.47
CA ASN A 5 -17.19 26.60 -41.77
C ASN A 5 -16.09 26.15 -40.79
N LYS A 6 -15.05 26.94 -40.53
CA LYS A 6 -13.94 26.58 -39.64
C LYS A 6 -14.32 26.37 -38.15
N PRO A 7 -15.20 27.18 -37.53
CA PRO A 7 -15.55 26.96 -36.12
C PRO A 7 -16.34 25.67 -35.88
N ALA A 8 -17.29 25.33 -36.76
CA ALA A 8 -18.10 24.12 -36.59
C ALA A 8 -17.28 22.82 -36.68
N THR A 9 -16.31 22.76 -37.59
CA THR A 9 -15.37 21.62 -37.70
C THR A 9 -14.45 21.52 -36.49
N PHE A 10 -13.98 22.64 -35.96
CA PHE A 10 -13.16 22.65 -34.75
C PHE A 10 -13.94 22.13 -33.52
N PHE A 11 -15.17 22.58 -33.33
CA PHE A 11 -16.02 22.09 -32.24
C PHE A 11 -16.37 20.62 -32.38
N ALA A 12 -16.64 20.14 -33.58
CA ALA A 12 -16.90 18.71 -33.82
C ALA A 12 -15.67 17.84 -33.49
N LEU A 13 -14.48 18.24 -33.89
CA LEU A 13 -13.23 17.54 -33.55
C LEU A 13 -12.94 17.56 -32.04
N LEU A 14 -13.20 18.67 -31.37
CA LEU A 14 -13.05 18.78 -29.90
C LEU A 14 -14.00 17.84 -29.16
N ILE A 15 -15.26 17.75 -29.61
CA ILE A 15 -16.25 16.82 -29.01
C ILE A 15 -15.83 15.36 -29.25
N ILE A 16 -15.37 15.00 -30.43
CA ILE A 16 -14.89 13.65 -30.74
C ILE A 16 -13.70 13.31 -29.85
N PHE A 17 -12.74 14.24 -29.70
CA PHE A 17 -11.57 14.05 -28.83
C PHE A 17 -11.98 13.88 -27.36
N LEU A 18 -12.90 14.69 -26.85
CA LEU A 18 -13.43 14.58 -25.49
C LEU A 18 -14.16 13.24 -25.27
N MET A 19 -15.00 12.83 -26.23
CA MET A 19 -15.67 11.53 -26.16
C MET A 19 -14.70 10.37 -26.20
N ALA A 20 -13.70 10.39 -27.09
CA ALA A 20 -12.64 9.38 -27.14
C ALA A 20 -11.83 9.33 -25.84
N PHE A 21 -11.52 10.51 -25.26
CA PHE A 21 -10.84 10.62 -23.97
C PHE A 21 -11.67 10.05 -22.82
N ILE A 22 -12.97 10.36 -22.77
CA ILE A 22 -13.91 9.83 -21.77
C ILE A 22 -14.05 8.31 -21.91
N LEU A 23 -14.20 7.80 -23.14
CA LEU A 23 -14.24 6.36 -23.42
C LEU A 23 -12.94 5.68 -23.02
N TYR A 24 -11.79 6.20 -23.42
CA TYR A 24 -10.49 5.68 -23.00
C TYR A 24 -10.36 5.63 -21.48
N TRP A 25 -10.75 6.72 -20.78
CA TRP A 25 -10.68 6.79 -19.33
C TRP A 25 -11.64 5.82 -18.63
N SER A 26 -12.85 5.61 -19.19
CA SER A 26 -13.86 4.69 -18.64
C SER A 26 -13.56 3.21 -18.88
N THR A 27 -12.79 2.88 -19.93
CA THR A 27 -12.45 1.48 -20.28
C THR A 27 -11.20 0.95 -19.59
N THR A 28 -10.35 1.82 -19.02
CA THR A 28 -9.17 1.37 -18.27
C THR A 28 -9.60 0.83 -16.90
N LYS A 29 -9.65 -0.50 -16.77
CA LYS A 29 -9.91 -1.14 -15.46
C LYS A 29 -8.84 -0.69 -14.47
N PRO A 30 -9.22 -0.26 -13.25
CA PRO A 30 -8.25 -0.02 -12.20
C PRO A 30 -7.52 -1.33 -11.87
N ILE A 31 -6.24 -1.24 -11.58
CA ILE A 31 -5.45 -2.36 -11.07
C ILE A 31 -6.14 -2.89 -9.80
N GLU A 32 -6.19 -4.20 -9.59
CA GLU A 32 -6.85 -4.72 -8.38
C GLU A 32 -6.09 -4.27 -7.12
N VAL A 33 -4.76 -4.38 -7.13
CA VAL A 33 -3.94 -4.09 -5.95
C VAL A 33 -2.68 -3.30 -6.31
N VAL A 34 -2.37 -2.28 -5.51
CA VAL A 34 -1.05 -1.64 -5.50
C VAL A 34 -0.35 -1.97 -4.18
N ILE A 35 0.87 -2.50 -4.26
CA ILE A 35 1.74 -2.72 -3.10
C ILE A 35 2.94 -1.79 -3.19
N GLN A 36 3.09 -0.90 -2.21
CA GLN A 36 4.20 0.01 -2.10
C GLN A 36 5.19 -0.43 -1.02
N ALA A 37 6.48 -0.46 -1.36
CA ALA A 37 7.51 -0.53 -0.33
C ALA A 37 7.87 0.89 0.13
N GLY A 38 7.65 1.16 1.40
CA GLY A 38 8.01 2.44 2.01
C GLY A 38 9.50 2.72 1.87
N HIS A 39 9.85 3.98 1.70
CA HIS A 39 11.22 4.51 1.58
C HIS A 39 12.05 4.01 0.40
N GLU A 40 11.64 2.97 -0.32
CA GLU A 40 12.40 2.41 -1.44
C GLU A 40 12.74 3.46 -2.51
N GLY A 41 14.02 3.51 -2.87
CA GLY A 41 14.54 4.43 -3.89
C GLY A 41 14.70 5.89 -3.43
N ARG A 42 14.49 6.19 -2.15
CA ARG A 42 14.82 7.52 -1.57
C ARG A 42 16.31 7.60 -1.27
N THR A 43 16.94 8.68 -1.75
CA THR A 43 18.36 8.99 -1.53
C THR A 43 18.59 10.13 -0.54
N SER A 44 17.50 10.82 -0.13
CA SER A 44 17.52 11.93 0.81
C SER A 44 16.19 12.05 1.56
N GLY A 45 16.17 12.84 2.62
CA GLY A 45 15.03 13.01 3.51
C GLY A 45 14.78 11.76 4.37
N ASN A 46 13.52 11.37 4.54
CA ASN A 46 13.19 10.17 5.30
C ASN A 46 13.46 8.91 4.46
N THR A 47 14.64 8.34 4.62
CA THR A 47 15.13 7.15 3.91
C THR A 47 14.82 5.84 4.62
N GLY A 48 14.02 5.88 5.70
CA GLY A 48 13.67 4.73 6.52
C GLY A 48 14.60 4.52 7.71
N ALA A 49 14.12 3.81 8.71
CA ALA A 49 14.85 3.51 9.92
C ALA A 49 15.93 2.44 9.71
N VAL A 50 17.01 2.55 10.50
CA VAL A 50 18.09 1.56 10.53
C VAL A 50 18.38 1.21 11.99
N SER A 51 18.40 -0.06 12.31
CA SER A 51 18.91 -0.59 13.57
C SER A 51 20.36 -1.10 13.39
N LYS A 52 20.99 -1.60 14.45
CA LYS A 52 22.32 -2.20 14.35
C LYS A 52 22.39 -3.37 13.35
N LEU A 53 21.31 -4.11 13.15
CA LEU A 53 21.29 -5.35 12.36
C LEU A 53 20.41 -5.25 11.12
N TYR A 54 19.42 -4.36 11.09
CA TYR A 54 18.36 -4.38 10.09
C TYR A 54 18.09 -2.99 9.51
N SER A 55 17.58 -2.96 8.28
CA SER A 55 17.16 -1.76 7.56
C SER A 55 15.68 -1.89 7.20
N GLU A 56 14.89 -0.89 7.56
CA GLU A 56 13.47 -0.82 7.23
C GLU A 56 13.23 -0.94 5.72
N VAL A 57 14.00 -0.22 4.90
CA VAL A 57 13.86 -0.29 3.43
C VAL A 57 14.04 -1.71 2.92
N LYS A 58 15.05 -2.44 3.42
CA LYS A 58 15.28 -3.84 3.00
C LYS A 58 14.10 -4.73 3.37
N TRP A 59 13.52 -4.54 4.54
CA TRP A 59 12.37 -5.31 4.98
C TRP A 59 11.10 -4.92 4.24
N ASN A 60 10.89 -3.60 3.99
CA ASN A 60 9.76 -3.12 3.20
C ASN A 60 9.76 -3.71 1.79
N VAL A 61 10.93 -3.72 1.13
CA VAL A 61 11.10 -4.31 -0.22
C VAL A 61 10.81 -5.81 -0.17
N LEU A 62 11.44 -6.56 0.75
CA LEU A 62 11.25 -8.00 0.87
C LEU A 62 9.78 -8.36 1.09
N VAL A 63 9.11 -7.68 2.03
CA VAL A 63 7.68 -7.95 2.33
C VAL A 63 6.81 -7.56 1.15
N ALA A 64 7.00 -6.39 0.56
CA ALA A 64 6.20 -5.92 -0.57
C ALA A 64 6.34 -6.83 -1.81
N ASP A 65 7.56 -7.29 -2.10
CA ASP A 65 7.82 -8.21 -3.21
C ASP A 65 7.16 -9.58 -2.99
N GLU A 66 7.26 -10.12 -1.76
CA GLU A 66 6.64 -11.42 -1.43
C GLU A 66 5.11 -11.32 -1.40
N VAL A 67 4.52 -10.19 -0.93
CA VAL A 67 3.07 -9.92 -1.05
C VAL A 67 2.66 -9.93 -2.50
N ALA A 68 3.33 -9.16 -3.35
CA ALA A 68 3.01 -9.06 -4.77
C ALA A 68 3.14 -10.43 -5.48
N LYS A 69 4.20 -11.19 -5.18
CA LYS A 69 4.39 -12.54 -5.68
C LYS A 69 3.24 -13.48 -5.27
N LYS A 70 2.84 -13.40 -3.99
CA LYS A 70 1.75 -14.25 -3.48
C LYS A 70 0.42 -13.92 -4.09
N LEU A 71 0.08 -12.63 -4.26
CA LEU A 71 -1.14 -12.18 -4.92
C LEU A 71 -1.19 -12.63 -6.39
N LYS A 72 -0.08 -12.51 -7.13
CA LYS A 72 0.03 -13.03 -8.51
C LYS A 72 -0.23 -14.54 -8.60
N SER A 73 0.23 -15.31 -7.61
CA SER A 73 -0.03 -16.76 -7.58
C SER A 73 -1.50 -17.13 -7.34
N TRP A 74 -2.35 -16.16 -7.03
CA TRP A 74 -3.80 -16.27 -6.88
C TRP A 74 -4.56 -15.53 -8.00
N ASP A 75 -3.89 -15.24 -9.13
CA ASP A 75 -4.45 -14.53 -10.29
C ASP A 75 -5.07 -13.17 -9.94
N ILE A 76 -4.46 -12.46 -8.97
CA ILE A 76 -4.82 -11.10 -8.61
C ILE A 76 -3.90 -10.14 -9.34
N ASP A 77 -4.48 -9.16 -10.06
CA ASP A 77 -3.73 -8.12 -10.75
C ASP A 77 -3.07 -7.17 -9.75
N VAL A 78 -1.74 -7.21 -9.67
CA VAL A 78 -0.97 -6.44 -8.70
C VAL A 78 0.17 -5.66 -9.32
N LYS A 79 0.25 -4.38 -9.00
CA LYS A 79 1.36 -3.49 -9.31
C LYS A 79 2.19 -3.23 -8.06
N ARG A 80 3.45 -3.63 -8.10
CA ARG A 80 4.45 -3.33 -7.08
C ARG A 80 5.13 -1.99 -7.41
N VAL A 81 5.22 -1.06 -6.45
CA VAL A 81 5.78 0.28 -6.66
C VAL A 81 6.76 0.68 -5.55
N PRO A 82 7.78 1.51 -5.86
CA PRO A 82 8.68 2.09 -4.86
C PRO A 82 8.01 3.26 -4.12
N ALA A 83 8.75 3.90 -3.20
CA ALA A 83 8.25 5.08 -2.48
C ALA A 83 7.91 6.24 -3.42
N LYS A 84 8.73 6.52 -4.44
CA LYS A 84 8.41 7.53 -5.46
C LYS A 84 7.47 6.91 -6.51
N VAL A 85 6.18 7.05 -6.28
CA VAL A 85 5.16 6.50 -7.15
C VAL A 85 4.61 7.57 -8.11
N ARG A 86 4.33 7.16 -9.37
CA ARG A 86 3.53 7.94 -10.32
C ARG A 86 2.06 7.72 -10.04
N PHE A 87 1.21 8.69 -10.45
CA PHE A 87 -0.23 8.56 -10.31
C PHE A 87 -0.74 7.19 -10.80
N THR A 88 -1.47 6.51 -9.94
CA THR A 88 -1.97 5.15 -10.19
C THR A 88 -3.37 5.02 -9.57
N ARG A 89 -4.23 4.20 -10.18
CA ARG A 89 -5.56 3.86 -9.65
C ARG A 89 -5.63 2.37 -9.34
N ALA A 90 -6.21 2.03 -8.18
CA ALA A 90 -6.38 0.64 -7.75
C ALA A 90 -7.70 0.46 -6.98
N LYS A 91 -8.14 -0.77 -6.76
CA LYS A 91 -9.20 -1.07 -5.79
C LYS A 91 -8.63 -1.01 -4.36
N ILE A 92 -7.49 -1.65 -4.15
CA ILE A 92 -6.81 -1.70 -2.85
C ILE A 92 -5.37 -1.23 -3.00
N ALA A 93 -4.91 -0.41 -2.06
CA ALA A 93 -3.51 -0.04 -1.95
C ALA A 93 -2.98 -0.36 -0.54
N ILE A 94 -1.77 -0.89 -0.48
CA ILE A 94 -1.07 -1.15 0.79
C ILE A 94 0.34 -0.56 0.69
N SER A 95 0.73 0.23 1.69
CA SER A 95 2.10 0.65 1.90
C SER A 95 2.72 -0.12 3.06
N ILE A 96 3.88 -0.72 2.84
CA ILE A 96 4.59 -1.55 3.82
C ILE A 96 5.67 -0.72 4.50
N HIS A 97 5.64 -0.68 5.82
CA HIS A 97 6.58 0.00 6.69
C HIS A 97 6.88 -0.82 7.95
N PHE A 98 7.93 -0.42 8.65
CA PHE A 98 8.26 -0.83 10.01
C PHE A 98 8.61 0.41 10.81
N ASP A 99 7.98 0.57 11.96
CA ASP A 99 8.15 1.73 12.80
C ASP A 99 9.52 1.76 13.52
N SER A 100 9.86 2.92 14.05
CA SER A 100 11.04 3.13 14.87
C SER A 100 10.76 4.11 15.99
N ALA A 101 11.41 3.94 17.12
CA ALA A 101 11.29 4.84 18.26
C ALA A 101 12.66 5.36 18.70
N ASN A 102 12.71 6.61 19.20
CA ASN A 102 13.92 7.19 19.77
C ASN A 102 14.42 6.37 20.98
N THR A 103 13.47 5.90 21.78
CA THR A 103 13.73 4.92 22.84
C THR A 103 13.27 3.55 22.32
N PRO A 104 14.19 2.60 22.08
CA PRO A 104 13.83 1.28 21.55
C PRO A 104 12.76 0.58 22.42
N CYS A 105 11.85 -0.11 21.75
CA CYS A 105 10.71 -0.83 22.30
C CYS A 105 9.57 0.06 22.82
N ASN A 106 9.57 1.34 22.50
CA ASN A 106 8.45 2.24 22.82
C ASN A 106 7.42 2.32 21.66
N SER A 107 7.64 1.61 20.56
CA SER A 107 6.69 1.49 19.48
C SER A 107 6.36 0.03 19.16
N GLY A 108 5.59 -0.18 18.09
CA GLY A 108 5.13 -1.50 17.68
C GLY A 108 4.40 -1.47 16.35
N ALA A 109 3.38 -2.32 16.19
CA ALA A 109 2.55 -2.30 15.00
C ALA A 109 1.47 -1.21 15.06
N SER A 110 1.14 -0.64 13.90
CA SER A 110 0.03 0.32 13.76
C SER A 110 -0.52 0.33 12.32
N ILE A 111 -1.63 1.03 12.12
CA ILE A 111 -2.25 1.18 10.79
C ILE A 111 -2.56 2.66 10.55
N GLY A 112 -2.26 3.11 9.33
CA GLY A 112 -2.71 4.40 8.82
C GLY A 112 -3.75 4.24 7.72
N TYR A 113 -4.75 5.12 7.71
CA TYR A 113 -5.73 5.28 6.63
C TYR A 113 -6.34 6.68 6.71
N HIS A 114 -6.95 7.16 5.60
CA HIS A 114 -7.53 8.51 5.54
C HIS A 114 -9.02 8.51 5.20
N SER A 115 -9.62 7.37 4.84
CA SER A 115 -11.04 7.27 4.45
C SER A 115 -11.78 6.25 5.31
N MET A 116 -13.08 6.47 5.50
CA MET A 116 -13.95 5.50 6.20
C MET A 116 -14.09 4.17 5.44
N ASP A 117 -13.98 4.19 4.11
CA ASP A 117 -14.01 2.97 3.30
C ASP A 117 -12.86 2.01 3.63
N SER A 118 -11.75 2.55 4.14
CA SER A 118 -10.58 1.78 4.60
C SER A 118 -10.75 1.25 6.03
N TYR A 119 -11.64 1.81 6.84
CA TYR A 119 -11.78 1.49 8.28
C TYR A 119 -12.05 0.01 8.51
N ASP A 120 -13.08 -0.53 7.88
CA ASP A 120 -13.47 -1.93 8.09
C ASP A 120 -12.36 -2.90 7.67
N PHE A 121 -11.65 -2.59 6.59
CA PHE A 121 -10.48 -3.38 6.18
C PHE A 121 -9.35 -3.27 7.19
N ALA A 122 -9.08 -2.06 7.72
CA ALA A 122 -8.09 -1.84 8.77
C ALA A 122 -8.41 -2.67 10.02
N GLN A 123 -9.69 -2.73 10.46
CA GLN A 123 -10.09 -3.52 11.64
C GLN A 123 -9.95 -5.03 11.39
N ARG A 124 -10.30 -5.53 10.18
CA ARG A 124 -10.07 -6.94 9.82
C ARG A 124 -8.59 -7.31 9.82
N TRP A 125 -7.73 -6.45 9.23
CA TRP A 125 -6.28 -6.63 9.27
C TRP A 125 -5.77 -6.61 10.71
N LYS A 126 -6.16 -5.63 11.51
CA LYS A 126 -5.77 -5.50 12.92
C LYS A 126 -6.09 -6.77 13.72
N LYS A 127 -7.33 -7.28 13.60
CA LYS A 127 -7.76 -8.53 14.25
C LYS A 127 -6.90 -9.72 13.81
N LEU A 128 -6.62 -9.83 12.50
CA LEU A 128 -5.81 -10.91 11.96
C LEU A 128 -4.35 -10.85 12.48
N TYR A 129 -3.74 -9.67 12.40
CA TYR A 129 -2.32 -9.52 12.71
C TYR A 129 -2.04 -9.50 14.22
N LYS A 130 -2.92 -8.94 15.05
CA LYS A 130 -2.80 -9.01 16.53
C LYS A 130 -2.79 -10.44 17.08
N ASN A 131 -3.45 -11.35 16.41
CA ASN A 131 -3.42 -12.78 16.80
C ASN A 131 -2.08 -13.45 16.48
N TYR A 132 -1.23 -12.80 15.72
CA TYR A 132 0.07 -13.31 15.31
C TYR A 132 1.23 -12.53 15.91
N PHE A 133 1.14 -11.17 15.93
CA PHE A 133 2.17 -10.27 16.42
C PHE A 133 2.06 -10.09 17.93
N PRO A 134 3.03 -10.56 18.76
CA PRO A 134 2.88 -10.65 20.21
C PRO A 134 3.32 -9.39 20.96
N TYR A 135 3.57 -8.29 20.26
CA TYR A 135 4.07 -7.06 20.86
C TYR A 135 3.05 -5.94 20.82
N GLN A 136 3.47 -4.74 21.21
CA GLN A 136 2.64 -3.55 21.30
C GLN A 136 1.97 -3.23 19.98
N TRP A 137 0.71 -2.80 20.09
CA TRP A 137 -0.10 -2.30 18.99
C TRP A 137 -0.63 -0.92 19.36
N HIS A 138 -0.33 0.09 18.52
CA HIS A 138 -0.83 1.44 18.72
C HIS A 138 -2.27 1.62 18.23
N VAL A 139 -2.88 2.75 18.61
CA VAL A 139 -4.15 3.18 18.03
C VAL A 139 -3.97 3.46 16.53
N ASP A 140 -5.03 3.33 15.78
CA ASP A 140 -5.03 3.63 14.35
C ASP A 140 -4.71 5.12 14.13
N ASN A 141 -4.02 5.43 13.05
CA ASN A 141 -3.56 6.79 12.76
C ASN A 141 -2.73 7.43 13.89
N PHE A 142 -1.97 6.62 14.59
CA PHE A 142 -1.14 6.99 15.74
C PHE A 142 -0.28 8.24 15.53
N THR A 143 0.22 8.44 14.32
CA THR A 143 0.97 9.63 13.94
C THR A 143 0.28 10.40 12.82
N LYS A 144 0.58 11.72 12.70
CA LYS A 144 0.11 12.53 11.56
C LYS A 144 0.59 11.98 10.22
N ASN A 145 1.74 11.32 10.17
CA ASN A 145 2.26 10.71 8.94
C ASN A 145 1.39 9.54 8.47
N LEU A 146 0.78 8.79 9.39
CA LEU A 146 -0.12 7.68 9.05
C LEU A 146 -1.45 8.20 8.48
N SER A 147 -2.06 9.21 9.11
CA SER A 147 -3.34 9.80 8.65
C SER A 147 -3.19 10.65 7.39
N ASN A 148 -2.02 11.26 7.18
CA ASN A 148 -1.71 12.14 6.04
C ASN A 148 -0.58 11.60 5.17
N TYR A 149 -0.53 10.30 4.99
CA TYR A 149 0.54 9.67 4.22
C TYR A 149 0.59 10.22 2.79
N TYR A 150 1.80 10.63 2.35
CA TYR A 150 1.97 11.34 1.07
C TYR A 150 1.41 10.57 -0.12
N ALA A 151 1.48 9.24 -0.10
CA ALA A 151 1.08 8.42 -1.24
C ALA A 151 -0.45 8.35 -1.43
N TYR A 152 -1.28 8.75 -0.45
CA TYR A 152 -2.73 8.88 -0.65
C TYR A 152 -3.08 9.84 -1.80
N LYS A 153 -2.21 10.82 -2.10
CA LYS A 153 -2.39 11.75 -3.22
C LYS A 153 -2.01 11.14 -4.58
N TRP A 154 -1.13 10.15 -4.58
CA TRP A 154 -0.56 9.56 -5.80
C TRP A 154 -1.17 8.22 -6.16
N ILE A 155 -1.67 7.47 -5.17
CA ILE A 155 -2.34 6.19 -5.38
C ILE A 155 -3.80 6.38 -5.00
N ARG A 156 -4.65 6.64 -6.00
CA ARG A 156 -6.10 6.65 -5.79
C ARG A 156 -6.61 5.22 -5.70
N SER A 157 -7.20 4.88 -4.56
CA SER A 157 -7.80 3.56 -4.35
C SER A 157 -9.07 3.67 -3.51
N ASP A 158 -9.94 2.67 -3.65
CA ASP A 158 -11.15 2.57 -2.83
C ASP A 158 -10.77 2.35 -1.36
N LYS A 159 -9.70 1.56 -1.12
CA LYS A 159 -9.16 1.29 0.22
C LYS A 159 -7.65 1.43 0.21
N PHE A 160 -7.11 2.17 1.17
CA PHE A 160 -5.67 2.33 1.33
C PHE A 160 -5.26 2.19 2.79
N LEU A 161 -4.36 1.23 3.08
CA LEU A 161 -3.75 1.08 4.39
C LEU A 161 -2.24 1.33 4.32
N VAL A 162 -1.71 2.06 5.29
CA VAL A 162 -0.29 2.11 5.62
C VAL A 162 -0.08 1.17 6.80
N LEU A 163 0.74 0.16 6.64
CA LEU A 163 0.99 -0.87 7.66
C LEU A 163 2.36 -0.67 8.28
N GLU A 164 2.40 -0.32 9.56
CA GLU A 164 3.59 -0.46 10.39
C GLU A 164 3.57 -1.86 11.01
N LEU A 165 4.45 -2.73 10.53
CA LEU A 165 4.39 -4.17 10.88
C LEU A 165 5.11 -4.52 12.18
N GLY A 166 5.62 -3.52 12.89
CA GLY A 166 6.33 -3.63 14.17
C GLY A 166 7.52 -2.67 14.22
N GLU A 167 8.23 -2.62 15.33
CA GLU A 167 9.34 -1.71 15.55
C GLU A 167 10.68 -2.35 15.21
N ILE A 168 11.42 -1.75 14.25
CA ILE A 168 12.72 -2.25 13.80
C ILE A 168 13.85 -1.92 14.78
N THR A 169 13.73 -0.83 15.55
CA THR A 169 14.73 -0.39 16.54
C THR A 169 14.68 -1.20 17.83
N CYS A 170 13.56 -1.86 18.12
CA CYS A 170 13.43 -2.78 19.25
C CYS A 170 14.06 -4.13 18.92
N GLU A 171 15.17 -4.47 19.56
CA GLU A 171 15.91 -5.71 19.32
C GLU A 171 15.04 -6.96 19.51
N LYS A 172 14.18 -6.98 20.53
CA LYS A 172 13.25 -8.09 20.79
C LYS A 172 12.22 -8.26 19.67
N GLN A 173 11.64 -7.16 19.18
CA GLN A 173 10.70 -7.20 18.06
C GLN A 173 11.42 -7.57 16.76
N SER A 174 12.55 -6.94 16.46
CA SER A 174 13.27 -7.15 15.21
C SER A 174 13.82 -8.58 15.08
N LYS A 175 14.30 -9.18 16.17
CA LYS A 175 14.69 -10.62 16.19
C LYS A 175 13.49 -11.54 15.95
N TRP A 176 12.30 -11.19 16.44
CA TRP A 176 11.08 -11.95 16.19
C TRP A 176 10.58 -11.78 14.76
N LEU A 177 10.61 -10.54 14.24
CA LEU A 177 10.13 -10.18 12.90
C LEU A 177 10.98 -10.80 11.79
N ASN A 178 12.30 -10.67 11.88
CA ASN A 178 13.22 -11.03 10.78
C ASN A 178 12.98 -12.43 10.19
N PRO A 179 12.93 -13.52 10.94
CA PRO A 179 12.66 -14.85 10.38
C PRO A 179 11.22 -15.06 9.94
N ARG A 180 10.33 -14.07 10.17
CA ARG A 180 8.89 -14.15 9.91
C ARG A 180 8.41 -13.24 8.79
N LEU A 181 9.28 -12.43 8.18
CA LEU A 181 8.91 -11.44 7.15
C LEU A 181 8.10 -12.05 6.01
N LYS A 182 8.52 -13.21 5.49
CA LYS A 182 7.79 -13.94 4.45
C LYS A 182 6.41 -14.39 4.90
N LYS A 183 6.27 -14.88 6.12
CA LYS A 183 5.00 -15.31 6.69
C LYS A 183 4.06 -14.11 6.92
N ILE A 184 4.61 -12.98 7.38
CA ILE A 184 3.88 -11.71 7.51
C ILE A 184 3.39 -11.25 6.15
N ALA A 185 4.23 -11.30 5.11
CA ALA A 185 3.84 -10.98 3.74
C ALA A 185 2.65 -11.86 3.26
N HIS A 186 2.67 -13.15 3.56
CA HIS A 186 1.56 -14.04 3.20
C HIS A 186 0.27 -13.72 3.97
N LEU A 187 0.35 -13.24 5.23
CA LEU A 187 -0.82 -12.75 5.96
C LEU A 187 -1.38 -11.47 5.34
N VAL A 188 -0.52 -10.54 4.91
CA VAL A 188 -0.95 -9.32 4.19
C VAL A 188 -1.63 -9.71 2.88
N ALA A 189 -1.04 -10.58 2.08
CA ALA A 189 -1.64 -11.07 0.85
C ALA A 189 -3.00 -11.75 1.09
N TYR A 190 -3.10 -12.57 2.13
CA TYR A 190 -4.36 -13.21 2.51
C TYR A 190 -5.44 -12.18 2.87
N ALA A 191 -5.10 -11.17 3.69
CA ALA A 191 -6.05 -10.12 4.06
C ALA A 191 -6.56 -9.36 2.81
N ILE A 192 -5.67 -9.01 1.87
CA ILE A 192 -6.03 -8.37 0.61
C ILE A 192 -6.94 -9.26 -0.24
N ALA A 193 -6.59 -10.53 -0.41
CA ALA A 193 -7.38 -11.47 -1.21
C ALA A 193 -8.80 -11.65 -0.64
N LYS A 194 -8.93 -11.76 0.68
CA LYS A 194 -10.23 -11.82 1.35
C LYS A 194 -11.04 -10.54 1.19
N GLU A 195 -10.37 -9.37 1.19
CA GLU A 195 -11.00 -8.07 0.95
C GLU A 195 -11.53 -7.93 -0.49
N LEU A 196 -10.87 -8.59 -1.46
CA LEU A 196 -11.32 -8.71 -2.85
C LEU A 196 -12.38 -9.81 -3.06
N GLY A 197 -12.83 -10.50 -2.00
CA GLY A 197 -13.79 -11.59 -2.08
C GLY A 197 -13.23 -12.89 -2.66
N LYS A 198 -11.90 -13.06 -2.72
CA LYS A 198 -11.27 -14.29 -3.22
C LYS A 198 -11.35 -15.40 -2.17
N ASP A 199 -11.64 -16.61 -2.64
CA ASP A 199 -11.55 -17.80 -1.79
C ASP A 199 -10.13 -18.36 -1.80
N VAL A 200 -9.38 -18.03 -0.75
CA VAL A 200 -7.98 -18.44 -0.58
C VAL A 200 -7.75 -19.02 0.81
N GLN A 201 -6.84 -19.98 0.90
CA GLN A 201 -6.52 -20.62 2.16
C GLN A 201 -5.69 -19.68 3.05
N LYS A 202 -6.08 -19.59 4.34
CA LYS A 202 -5.32 -18.85 5.35
C LYS A 202 -3.94 -19.50 5.55
N PRO A 203 -2.85 -18.70 5.58
CA PRO A 203 -1.53 -19.22 5.91
C PRO A 203 -1.51 -19.86 7.30
N LYS A 204 -0.81 -20.98 7.43
CA LYS A 204 -0.54 -21.59 8.76
C LYS A 204 0.34 -20.62 9.57
N LEU A 205 -0.12 -20.26 10.75
CA LEU A 205 0.56 -19.34 11.68
C LEU A 205 1.63 -20.03 12.50
#